data_a8b88e8d3e959fa3765d26a65f6429a3
#
_entry.id   a8b88e8d3e959fa3765d26a65f6429a3
#
_cell.length_a   1.000
_cell.length_b   1.000
_cell.length_c   1.000
_cell.angle_alpha   90.00
_cell.angle_beta   90.00
_cell.angle_gamma   90.00
#
_symmetry.space_group_name_H-M   'P 1'
#
loop_
_entity.id
_entity.type
_entity.pdbx_description
1 polymer ?
#
loop_
_entity_poly.entity_id
_entity_poly.type
_entity_poly.pdbx_seq_one_letter_code
_entity_poly.pdbx_strand_id
1 'polypeptide(L)'
;MKMINRLTVITCVGATMLSVVIKPAYAQAMEGRDIGMDRVHIAYYKTPPGRQDEWLAVYKKYHEPIMDYELKKGVVISNTMYAPKYHDGKQSWDFVIITVTPPAGQGPKLGMTRAQLIRKLFPNIKDYVRGERKRWALTARCLEGDLVEIDTARTPLSLYYPLDPLTKSTHPGG
;
A
#
# COMPACT_ATOMS: atom_id res chain seq x y z
N MET A 1 -27.60 18.41 71.15
CA MET A 1 -27.40 17.18 70.35
C MET A 1 -26.91 17.61 69.00
N LYS A 2 -25.57 17.56 68.73
CA LYS A 2 -24.95 17.97 67.44
C LYS A 2 -24.48 16.69 66.75
N MET A 3 -25.10 16.36 65.59
CA MET A 3 -24.70 15.30 64.72
C MET A 3 -23.55 15.79 63.84
N ILE A 4 -22.39 15.13 63.89
CA ILE A 4 -21.25 15.39 63.05
C ILE A 4 -21.32 14.40 61.89
N ASN A 5 -21.59 14.95 60.67
CA ASN A 5 -21.52 14.18 59.43
C ASN A 5 -20.04 14.06 59.02
N ARG A 6 -19.53 12.86 59.00
CA ARG A 6 -18.21 12.49 58.44
C ARG A 6 -18.37 12.31 56.93
N LEU A 7 -17.76 13.20 56.16
CA LEU A 7 -17.63 13.10 54.71
C LEU A 7 -16.45 12.16 54.40
N THR A 8 -16.74 10.98 53.86
CA THR A 8 -15.71 10.04 53.40
C THR A 8 -15.33 10.43 51.96
N VAL A 9 -14.11 10.93 51.76
CA VAL A 9 -13.54 11.23 50.44
C VAL A 9 -12.96 9.92 49.91
N ILE A 10 -13.59 9.38 48.86
CA ILE A 10 -13.06 8.22 48.10
C ILE A 10 -12.14 8.77 47.04
N THR A 11 -10.84 8.61 47.22
CA THR A 11 -9.84 8.94 46.24
C THR A 11 -9.75 7.80 45.22
N CYS A 12 -10.34 7.97 44.04
CA CYS A 12 -10.14 7.06 42.93
C CYS A 12 -8.74 7.29 42.33
N VAL A 13 -7.83 6.38 42.62
CA VAL A 13 -6.53 6.31 41.93
C VAL A 13 -6.78 5.71 40.53
N GLY A 14 -6.84 6.59 39.54
CA GLY A 14 -6.94 6.19 38.14
C GLY A 14 -5.63 5.56 37.67
N ALA A 15 -5.60 4.24 37.53
CA ALA A 15 -4.52 3.53 36.86
C ALA A 15 -4.58 3.83 35.35
N THR A 16 -3.74 4.75 34.91
CA THR A 16 -3.48 4.99 33.48
C THR A 16 -2.75 3.78 32.91
N MET A 17 -3.49 2.90 32.26
CA MET A 17 -2.91 1.80 31.46
C MET A 17 -2.21 2.42 30.26
N LEU A 18 -0.88 2.52 30.33
CA LEU A 18 -0.03 2.82 29.17
C LEU A 18 -0.06 1.60 28.25
N SER A 19 -0.90 1.64 27.21
CA SER A 19 -0.89 0.61 26.17
C SER A 19 0.38 0.78 25.33
N VAL A 20 1.44 0.08 25.69
CA VAL A 20 2.63 -0.03 24.85
C VAL A 20 2.26 -0.89 23.66
N VAL A 21 2.00 -0.27 22.52
CA VAL A 21 1.85 -0.98 21.24
C VAL A 21 3.21 -1.51 20.84
N ILE A 22 3.49 -2.77 21.21
CA ILE A 22 4.69 -3.47 20.76
C ILE A 22 4.46 -3.85 19.30
N LYS A 23 5.05 -3.11 18.38
CA LYS A 23 5.10 -3.53 16.97
C LYS A 23 5.84 -4.88 16.91
N PRO A 24 5.31 -5.88 16.23
CA PRO A 24 5.98 -7.16 16.09
C PRO A 24 7.36 -6.98 15.44
N ALA A 25 8.36 -7.69 15.93
CA ALA A 25 9.76 -7.53 15.53
C ALA A 25 9.99 -7.65 14.00
N TYR A 26 9.15 -8.42 13.29
CA TYR A 26 9.20 -8.53 11.84
C TYR A 26 8.80 -7.22 11.14
N ALA A 27 7.83 -6.47 11.67
CA ALA A 27 7.43 -5.18 11.10
C ALA A 27 8.55 -4.13 11.24
N GLN A 28 9.27 -4.13 12.37
CA GLN A 28 10.45 -3.28 12.56
C GLN A 28 11.61 -3.68 11.63
N ALA A 29 11.81 -4.98 11.41
CA ALA A 29 12.81 -5.48 10.50
C ALA A 29 12.52 -5.12 9.03
N MET A 30 11.26 -5.01 8.64
CA MET A 30 10.85 -4.58 7.30
C MET A 30 10.95 -3.06 7.12
N GLU A 31 10.60 -2.27 8.14
CA GLU A 31 10.77 -0.79 8.12
C GLU A 31 12.25 -0.37 7.91
N GLY A 32 13.20 -1.15 8.42
CA GLY A 32 14.64 -0.85 8.27
C GLY A 32 15.25 -1.24 6.92
N ARG A 33 14.56 -2.05 6.10
CA ARG A 33 15.06 -2.52 4.79
C ARG A 33 14.69 -1.63 3.63
N ASP A 34 13.65 -0.82 3.76
CA ASP A 34 13.23 0.16 2.75
C ASP A 34 14.19 1.36 2.64
N ILE A 35 15.22 1.43 3.50
CA ILE A 35 16.17 2.54 3.51
C ILE A 35 17.15 2.36 2.35
N GLY A 36 16.95 3.14 1.30
CA GLY A 36 17.84 3.22 0.16
C GLY A 36 17.46 2.37 -1.05
N MET A 37 16.35 1.62 -1.00
CA MET A 37 15.83 0.85 -2.14
C MET A 37 14.57 1.50 -2.71
N ASP A 38 14.44 1.46 -4.04
CA ASP A 38 13.19 1.85 -4.70
C ASP A 38 12.04 0.97 -4.22
N ARG A 39 10.87 1.58 -4.04
CA ARG A 39 9.68 0.87 -3.60
C ARG A 39 8.89 0.45 -4.82
N VAL A 40 8.65 -0.85 -4.95
CA VAL A 40 7.90 -1.44 -6.06
C VAL A 40 6.52 -1.85 -5.56
N HIS A 41 5.50 -1.21 -6.10
CA HIS A 41 4.10 -1.59 -5.89
C HIS A 41 3.58 -2.34 -7.09
N ILE A 42 2.94 -3.49 -6.87
CA ILE A 42 2.31 -4.29 -7.92
C ILE A 42 0.82 -4.42 -7.67
N ALA A 43 0.02 -4.19 -8.70
CA ALA A 43 -1.43 -4.32 -8.67
C ALA A 43 -1.92 -5.21 -9.82
N TYR A 44 -2.64 -6.29 -9.48
CA TYR A 44 -3.27 -7.20 -10.42
C TYR A 44 -4.77 -6.92 -10.49
N TYR A 45 -5.29 -6.71 -11.68
CA TYR A 45 -6.70 -6.44 -11.92
C TYR A 45 -7.33 -7.53 -12.77
N LYS A 46 -8.47 -8.05 -12.30
CA LYS A 46 -9.37 -8.92 -13.08
C LYS A 46 -10.63 -8.15 -13.37
N THR A 47 -11.07 -8.18 -14.62
CA THR A 47 -12.33 -7.58 -15.05
C THR A 47 -13.37 -8.68 -15.34
N PRO A 48 -14.66 -8.37 -15.37
CA PRO A 48 -15.64 -9.30 -15.91
C PRO A 48 -15.34 -9.62 -17.37
N PRO A 49 -15.67 -10.81 -17.86
CA PRO A 49 -15.42 -11.21 -19.24
C PRO A 49 -15.95 -10.19 -20.26
N GLY A 50 -15.10 -9.83 -21.24
CA GLY A 50 -15.44 -8.88 -22.30
C GLY A 50 -15.49 -7.39 -21.89
N ARG A 51 -15.08 -7.05 -20.66
CA ARG A 51 -15.10 -5.66 -20.17
C ARG A 51 -13.71 -5.02 -20.05
N GLN A 52 -12.66 -5.67 -20.57
CA GLN A 52 -11.26 -5.21 -20.49
C GLN A 52 -11.07 -3.84 -21.12
N ASP A 53 -11.56 -3.65 -22.34
CA ASP A 53 -11.41 -2.38 -23.07
C ASP A 53 -12.13 -1.22 -22.36
N GLU A 54 -13.31 -1.51 -21.81
CA GLU A 54 -14.06 -0.50 -21.05
C GLU A 54 -13.34 -0.10 -19.77
N TRP A 55 -12.79 -1.07 -19.03
CA TRP A 55 -12.00 -0.81 -17.85
C TRP A 55 -10.77 0.04 -18.19
N LEU A 56 -10.04 -0.34 -19.25
CA LEU A 56 -8.85 0.38 -19.71
C LEU A 56 -9.17 1.81 -20.13
N ALA A 57 -10.28 2.03 -20.85
CA ALA A 57 -10.71 3.36 -21.24
C ALA A 57 -11.01 4.26 -20.03
N VAL A 58 -11.64 3.71 -18.99
CA VAL A 58 -11.91 4.45 -17.75
C VAL A 58 -10.63 4.71 -16.98
N TYR A 59 -9.71 3.74 -16.91
CA TYR A 59 -8.39 3.92 -16.30
C TYR A 59 -7.62 5.06 -16.97
N LYS A 60 -7.48 5.03 -18.29
CA LYS A 60 -6.79 6.06 -19.07
C LYS A 60 -7.39 7.45 -18.86
N LYS A 61 -8.71 7.54 -18.77
CA LYS A 61 -9.37 8.83 -18.59
C LYS A 61 -9.21 9.44 -17.20
N TYR A 62 -9.26 8.63 -16.15
CA TYR A 62 -9.40 9.13 -14.78
C TYR A 62 -8.24 8.80 -13.86
N HIS A 63 -7.47 7.76 -14.13
CA HIS A 63 -6.36 7.34 -13.27
C HIS A 63 -4.99 7.67 -13.86
N GLU A 64 -4.77 7.35 -15.10
CA GLU A 64 -3.50 7.58 -15.80
C GLU A 64 -3.01 9.04 -15.72
N PRO A 65 -3.86 10.09 -15.88
CA PRO A 65 -3.41 11.47 -15.78
C PRO A 65 -2.80 11.83 -14.41
N ILE A 66 -3.22 11.16 -13.34
CA ILE A 66 -2.66 11.34 -12.00
C ILE A 66 -1.26 10.73 -11.97
N MET A 67 -1.11 9.51 -12.48
CA MET A 67 0.19 8.83 -12.56
C MET A 67 1.18 9.61 -13.45
N ASP A 68 0.73 10.11 -14.58
CA ASP A 68 1.53 10.96 -15.48
C ASP A 68 2.03 12.24 -14.80
N TYR A 69 1.19 12.85 -13.99
CA TYR A 69 1.60 14.02 -13.22
C TYR A 69 2.65 13.67 -12.17
N GLU A 70 2.46 12.57 -11.46
CA GLU A 70 3.40 12.06 -10.44
C GLU A 70 4.74 11.63 -11.08
N LEU A 71 4.73 11.01 -12.27
CA LEU A 71 5.91 10.70 -13.08
C LEU A 71 6.68 11.98 -13.49
N LYS A 72 5.98 12.98 -14.04
CA LYS A 72 6.58 14.27 -14.42
C LYS A 72 7.19 15.03 -13.24
N LYS A 73 6.73 14.76 -12.03
CA LYS A 73 7.28 15.34 -10.80
C LYS A 73 8.36 14.48 -10.15
N GLY A 74 8.65 13.31 -10.67
CA GLY A 74 9.62 12.37 -10.11
C GLY A 74 9.17 11.72 -8.79
N VAL A 75 7.91 11.90 -8.39
CA VAL A 75 7.31 11.23 -7.22
C VAL A 75 7.15 9.75 -7.50
N VAL A 76 6.88 9.40 -8.76
CA VAL A 76 6.91 8.06 -9.33
C VAL A 76 8.07 7.98 -10.32
N ILE A 77 8.87 6.93 -10.26
CA ILE A 77 9.99 6.67 -11.19
C ILE A 77 9.45 6.02 -12.47
N SER A 78 8.59 5.02 -12.31
CA SER A 78 7.94 4.36 -13.44
C SER A 78 6.54 3.86 -13.05
N ASN A 79 5.65 3.81 -14.04
CA ASN A 79 4.33 3.20 -13.91
C ASN A 79 4.03 2.47 -15.21
N THR A 80 4.10 1.14 -15.18
CA THR A 80 3.99 0.32 -16.39
C THR A 80 2.85 -0.67 -16.24
N MET A 81 1.99 -0.70 -17.25
CA MET A 81 0.88 -1.66 -17.31
C MET A 81 1.23 -2.80 -18.27
N TYR A 82 0.92 -4.02 -17.86
CA TYR A 82 1.07 -5.23 -18.63
C TYR A 82 -0.27 -5.94 -18.78
N ALA A 83 -0.44 -6.63 -19.90
CA ALA A 83 -1.53 -7.57 -20.13
C ALA A 83 -0.95 -8.94 -20.54
N PRO A 84 -1.66 -10.05 -20.33
CA PRO A 84 -1.22 -11.34 -20.83
C PRO A 84 -1.09 -11.33 -22.35
N LYS A 85 0.01 -11.86 -22.86
CA LYS A 85 0.22 -12.00 -24.31
C LYS A 85 -0.77 -12.98 -24.94
N TYR A 86 -1.15 -14.00 -24.17
CA TYR A 86 -2.10 -15.04 -24.62
C TYR A 86 -3.22 -15.15 -23.59
N HIS A 87 -4.45 -15.24 -24.09
CA HIS A 87 -5.66 -15.42 -23.29
C HIS A 87 -6.14 -16.86 -23.49
N ASP A 88 -5.73 -17.77 -22.61
CA ASP A 88 -6.25 -19.16 -22.59
C ASP A 88 -7.48 -19.31 -21.68
N GLY A 89 -8.01 -18.20 -21.18
CA GLY A 89 -9.16 -18.15 -20.28
C GLY A 89 -8.87 -18.55 -18.83
N LYS A 90 -7.64 -18.95 -18.52
CA LYS A 90 -7.24 -19.42 -17.18
C LYS A 90 -6.52 -18.38 -16.35
N GLN A 91 -6.10 -17.25 -16.94
CA GLN A 91 -5.41 -16.22 -16.20
C GLN A 91 -6.28 -15.66 -15.07
N SER A 92 -5.66 -15.51 -13.90
CA SER A 92 -6.27 -14.93 -12.72
C SER A 92 -6.38 -13.40 -12.79
N TRP A 93 -5.81 -12.76 -13.82
CA TRP A 93 -5.75 -11.32 -14.01
C TRP A 93 -5.79 -10.93 -15.50
N ASP A 94 -6.23 -9.70 -15.81
CA ASP A 94 -6.25 -9.11 -17.15
C ASP A 94 -5.22 -8.00 -17.29
N PHE A 95 -4.93 -7.26 -16.21
CA PHE A 95 -3.92 -6.22 -16.17
C PHE A 95 -3.05 -6.35 -14.93
N VAL A 96 -1.77 -6.07 -15.09
CA VAL A 96 -0.81 -5.87 -14.00
C VAL A 96 -0.21 -4.49 -14.14
N ILE A 97 -0.23 -3.72 -13.07
CA ILE A 97 0.44 -2.42 -13.01
C ILE A 97 1.60 -2.54 -12.02
N ILE A 98 2.78 -2.15 -12.48
CA ILE A 98 3.97 -2.06 -11.65
C ILE A 98 4.34 -0.58 -11.54
N THR A 99 4.32 -0.08 -10.31
CA THR A 99 4.66 1.30 -9.97
C THR A 99 5.93 1.29 -9.14
N VAL A 100 6.93 2.04 -9.58
CA VAL A 100 8.19 2.21 -8.84
C VAL A 100 8.27 3.63 -8.31
N THR A 101 8.56 3.77 -7.03
CA THR A 101 8.75 5.05 -6.37
C THR A 101 10.12 5.12 -5.70
N PRO A 102 10.68 6.34 -5.50
CA PRO A 102 11.91 6.49 -4.74
C PRO A 102 11.80 5.90 -3.34
N PRO A 103 12.93 5.59 -2.70
CA PRO A 103 12.97 5.14 -1.31
C PRO A 103 12.22 6.10 -0.39
N ALA A 104 11.70 5.58 0.70
CA ALA A 104 10.91 6.37 1.65
C ALA A 104 11.69 7.62 2.13
N GLY A 105 11.09 8.79 1.94
CA GLY A 105 11.67 10.08 2.33
C GLY A 105 12.77 10.64 1.41
N GLN A 106 13.18 9.92 0.36
CA GLN A 106 14.26 10.35 -0.55
C GLN A 106 13.75 10.94 -1.87
N GLY A 107 12.50 10.68 -2.24
CA GLY A 107 11.92 11.23 -3.47
C GLY A 107 11.48 12.70 -3.33
N PRO A 108 11.26 13.37 -4.47
CA PRO A 108 10.69 14.69 -4.49
C PRO A 108 9.28 14.68 -3.91
N LYS A 109 8.92 15.78 -3.23
CA LYS A 109 7.56 15.94 -2.69
C LYS A 109 6.64 16.48 -3.76
N LEU A 110 5.42 15.98 -3.80
CA LEU A 110 4.40 16.44 -4.74
C LEU A 110 4.04 17.94 -4.55
N GLY A 111 4.27 18.48 -3.35
CA GLY A 111 3.96 19.87 -2.99
C GLY A 111 2.47 20.15 -2.79
N MET A 112 1.64 19.13 -2.91
CA MET A 112 0.19 19.20 -2.69
C MET A 112 -0.35 17.84 -2.27
N THR A 113 -1.54 17.81 -1.68
CA THR A 113 -2.23 16.55 -1.36
C THR A 113 -2.77 15.90 -2.62
N ARG A 114 -2.99 14.57 -2.60
CA ARG A 114 -3.62 13.86 -3.72
C ARG A 114 -5.02 14.42 -4.05
N ALA A 115 -5.78 14.86 -3.05
CA ALA A 115 -7.08 15.50 -3.26
C ALA A 115 -6.96 16.84 -4.01
N GLN A 116 -5.91 17.63 -3.73
CA GLN A 116 -5.63 18.87 -4.46
C GLN A 116 -5.19 18.59 -5.90
N LEU A 117 -4.36 17.56 -6.10
CA LEU A 117 -3.96 17.12 -7.44
C LEU A 117 -5.18 16.70 -8.28
N ILE A 118 -6.06 15.87 -7.70
CA ILE A 118 -7.29 15.43 -8.37
C ILE A 118 -8.15 16.63 -8.79
N ARG A 119 -8.36 17.60 -7.91
CA ARG A 119 -9.13 18.81 -8.24
C ARG A 119 -8.45 19.65 -9.33
N LYS A 120 -7.13 19.66 -9.35
CA LYS A 120 -6.36 20.37 -10.38
C LYS A 120 -6.51 19.72 -11.76
N LEU A 121 -6.45 18.37 -11.81
CA LEU A 121 -6.52 17.62 -13.06
C LEU A 121 -7.95 17.46 -13.57
N PHE A 122 -8.92 17.41 -12.67
CA PHE A 122 -10.33 17.16 -12.98
C PHE A 122 -11.21 18.26 -12.40
N PRO A 123 -11.42 19.37 -13.13
CA PRO A 123 -12.29 20.48 -12.67
C PRO A 123 -13.71 20.00 -12.37
N ASN A 124 -14.24 19.06 -13.16
CA ASN A 124 -15.52 18.39 -12.85
C ASN A 124 -15.30 17.19 -11.92
N ILE A 125 -15.21 17.47 -10.63
CA ILE A 125 -14.96 16.43 -9.62
C ILE A 125 -16.07 15.37 -9.57
N LYS A 126 -17.32 15.71 -9.91
CA LYS A 126 -18.42 14.74 -9.97
C LYS A 126 -18.20 13.72 -11.09
N ASP A 127 -17.70 14.18 -12.24
CA ASP A 127 -17.35 13.30 -13.36
C ASP A 127 -16.20 12.34 -13.00
N TYR A 128 -15.16 12.87 -12.37
CA TYR A 128 -14.04 12.08 -11.87
C TYR A 128 -14.52 10.98 -10.90
N VAL A 129 -15.31 11.34 -9.89
CA VAL A 129 -15.81 10.37 -8.90
C VAL A 129 -16.69 9.31 -9.55
N ARG A 130 -17.54 9.69 -10.52
CA ARG A 130 -18.35 8.74 -11.28
C ARG A 130 -17.47 7.80 -12.10
N GLY A 131 -16.41 8.30 -12.72
CA GLY A 131 -15.44 7.51 -13.48
C GLY A 131 -14.70 6.50 -12.62
N GLU A 132 -14.14 6.91 -11.48
CA GLU A 132 -13.46 6.00 -10.56
C GLU A 132 -14.41 4.93 -9.98
N ARG A 133 -15.64 5.30 -9.63
CA ARG A 133 -16.66 4.31 -9.23
C ARG A 133 -16.95 3.31 -10.34
N LYS A 134 -17.03 3.78 -11.59
CA LYS A 134 -17.20 2.89 -12.74
C LYS A 134 -16.03 1.94 -12.92
N ARG A 135 -14.78 2.43 -12.78
CA ARG A 135 -13.59 1.59 -12.84
C ARG A 135 -13.63 0.48 -11.80
N TRP A 136 -13.97 0.82 -10.55
CA TRP A 136 -14.11 -0.17 -9.48
C TRP A 136 -15.27 -1.15 -9.71
N ALA A 137 -16.39 -0.69 -10.25
CA ALA A 137 -17.50 -1.58 -10.63
C ALA A 137 -17.12 -2.56 -11.77
N LEU A 138 -16.16 -2.19 -12.61
CA LEU A 138 -15.58 -3.04 -13.64
C LEU A 138 -14.38 -3.88 -13.14
N THR A 139 -14.03 -3.82 -11.88
CA THR A 139 -12.96 -4.59 -11.27
C THR A 139 -13.57 -5.76 -10.50
N ALA A 140 -13.55 -6.95 -11.09
CA ALA A 140 -14.06 -8.16 -10.44
C ALA A 140 -13.16 -8.62 -9.29
N ARG A 141 -11.85 -8.39 -9.42
CA ARG A 141 -10.84 -8.68 -8.40
C ARG A 141 -9.66 -7.74 -8.53
N CYS A 142 -9.14 -7.28 -7.39
CA CYS A 142 -7.89 -6.56 -7.30
C CYS A 142 -7.01 -7.22 -6.22
N LEU A 143 -5.73 -7.44 -6.54
CA LEU A 143 -4.70 -7.85 -5.58
C LEU A 143 -3.57 -6.85 -5.68
N GLU A 144 -3.19 -6.29 -4.56
CA GLU A 144 -2.12 -5.28 -4.48
C GLU A 144 -1.10 -5.72 -3.44
N GLY A 145 0.16 -5.36 -3.66
CA GLY A 145 1.24 -5.61 -2.72
C GLY A 145 2.47 -4.79 -3.02
N ASP A 146 3.25 -4.57 -1.98
CA ASP A 146 4.56 -3.95 -2.11
C ASP A 146 5.60 -5.05 -2.24
N LEU A 147 6.55 -4.86 -3.15
CA LEU A 147 7.66 -5.76 -3.41
C LEU A 147 8.95 -5.10 -2.96
N VAL A 148 9.89 -5.91 -2.53
CA VAL A 148 11.26 -5.48 -2.22
C VAL A 148 12.18 -6.18 -3.19
N GLU A 149 13.12 -5.44 -3.80
CA GLU A 149 14.14 -6.03 -4.64
C GLU A 149 15.06 -6.92 -3.81
N ILE A 150 15.32 -8.12 -4.32
CA ILE A 150 16.21 -9.10 -3.69
C ILE A 150 17.56 -9.05 -4.38
N ASP A 151 18.59 -8.55 -3.70
CA ASP A 151 19.98 -8.76 -4.12
C ASP A 151 20.40 -10.19 -3.72
N THR A 152 20.21 -11.12 -4.63
CA THR A 152 20.53 -12.54 -4.41
C THR A 152 22.03 -12.79 -4.16
N ALA A 153 22.90 -11.84 -4.52
CA ALA A 153 24.33 -11.96 -4.30
C ALA A 153 24.74 -11.55 -2.86
N ARG A 154 23.96 -10.71 -2.21
CA ARG A 154 24.32 -10.10 -0.92
C ARG A 154 23.39 -10.43 0.22
N THR A 155 22.15 -10.81 -0.08
CA THR A 155 21.14 -10.95 0.95
C THR A 155 20.90 -12.41 1.28
N PRO A 156 21.16 -12.85 2.52
CA PRO A 156 20.78 -14.19 2.96
C PRO A 156 19.26 -14.37 2.82
N LEU A 157 18.83 -15.49 2.24
CA LEU A 157 17.39 -15.82 2.08
C LEU A 157 16.61 -15.75 3.39
N SER A 158 17.26 -16.01 4.53
CA SER A 158 16.69 -15.89 5.87
C SER A 158 16.17 -14.48 6.20
N LEU A 159 16.59 -13.45 5.47
CA LEU A 159 16.08 -12.10 5.65
C LEU A 159 14.71 -11.89 4.99
N TYR A 160 14.34 -12.70 4.00
CA TYR A 160 13.04 -12.61 3.30
C TYR A 160 11.99 -13.54 3.87
N TYR A 161 12.44 -14.63 4.45
CA TYR A 161 11.59 -15.54 5.22
C TYR A 161 12.01 -15.39 6.67
N PRO A 162 11.42 -14.44 7.43
CA PRO A 162 11.65 -14.41 8.86
C PRO A 162 11.30 -15.80 9.36
N LEU A 163 12.31 -16.52 9.85
CA LEU A 163 12.11 -17.78 10.52
C LEU A 163 11.04 -17.51 11.58
N ASP A 164 9.99 -18.30 11.58
CA ASP A 164 8.99 -18.27 12.64
C ASP A 164 9.76 -18.23 13.95
N PRO A 165 9.60 -17.21 14.80
CA PRO A 165 10.30 -17.14 16.08
C PRO A 165 10.03 -18.33 16.98
N LEU A 166 9.01 -19.13 16.66
CA LEU A 166 8.70 -20.39 17.34
C LEU A 166 9.44 -21.60 16.77
N THR A 167 9.96 -21.53 15.56
CA THR A 167 10.89 -22.53 15.02
C THR A 167 12.29 -22.13 15.45
N LYS A 168 12.70 -22.50 16.64
CA LYS A 168 14.12 -22.56 16.98
C LYS A 168 14.80 -23.33 15.86
N SER A 169 15.69 -22.68 15.13
CA SER A 169 16.51 -23.30 14.12
C SER A 169 17.14 -24.57 14.71
N THR A 170 16.59 -25.71 14.33
CA THR A 170 17.20 -27.02 14.58
C THR A 170 18.16 -27.36 13.46
N HIS A 171 18.85 -26.35 12.89
CA HIS A 171 19.99 -26.64 12.07
C HIS A 171 21.15 -27.01 12.98
N PRO A 172 21.52 -28.28 13.05
CA PRO A 172 22.73 -28.70 13.74
C PRO A 172 23.91 -28.20 12.91
N GLY A 173 24.63 -27.25 13.44
CA GLY A 173 26.01 -27.01 13.13
C GLY A 173 26.34 -26.51 11.72
N GLY A 174 26.65 -25.22 11.63
CA GLY A 174 27.75 -24.77 10.82
C GLY A 174 28.88 -24.45 11.74
#